data_fe4aac5199164bfa59a46e837ba8d52d
#
_entry.id   fe4aac5199164bfa59a46e837ba8d52d
#
_cell.length_a   1.000
_cell.length_b   1.000
_cell.length_c   1.000
_cell.angle_alpha   90.00
_cell.angle_beta   90.00
_cell.angle_gamma   90.00
#
_symmetry.space_group_name_H-M   'P 1'
#
loop_
_entity.id
_entity.type
_entity.pdbx_description
1 polymer ?
#
loop_
_entity_poly.entity_id
_entity_poly.type
_entity_poly.pdbx_seq_one_letter_code
_entity_poly.pdbx_strand_id
1 'polypeptide(L)'
;AKDYQVSDFGAKADGITLNTGAIQRAIDAVNERGGGRLVFGPGKYLTGSIYLKSNVTLHLERGAVLLGSTNPLDYVKDPYVRWMAMVFAMKQENIGITGKGTIDGQGFKTANNMVQYIQRGIYEDPLKLDRPNETNRPENIYFRECTNVTITSITLRDPASWKDRKSVV
;
A
#
# COMPACT_ATOMS: atom_id res chain seq x y z
N ALA A 1 -17.63 12.84 -9.50
CA ALA A 1 -16.60 11.80 -9.57
C ALA A 1 -17.26 10.44 -9.75
N LYS A 2 -16.71 9.63 -10.61
CA LYS A 2 -17.24 8.33 -10.92
C LYS A 2 -16.65 7.28 -9.95
N ASP A 3 -17.48 6.33 -9.55
CA ASP A 3 -17.06 5.24 -8.68
C ASP A 3 -16.83 3.97 -9.49
N TYR A 4 -15.77 3.26 -9.12
CA TYR A 4 -15.41 1.96 -9.69
C TYR A 4 -15.22 0.98 -8.55
N GLN A 5 -15.80 -0.20 -8.64
CA GLN A 5 -15.63 -1.25 -7.62
C GLN A 5 -14.35 -2.04 -7.90
N VAL A 6 -13.49 -2.15 -6.90
CA VAL A 6 -12.23 -2.91 -7.06
C VAL A 6 -12.50 -4.38 -7.38
N SER A 7 -13.62 -4.91 -6.92
CA SER A 7 -14.03 -6.29 -7.21
C SER A 7 -14.28 -6.53 -8.70
N ASP A 8 -14.67 -5.51 -9.45
CA ASP A 8 -14.87 -5.62 -10.90
C ASP A 8 -13.54 -5.83 -11.66
N PHE A 9 -12.42 -5.60 -10.99
CA PHE A 9 -11.07 -5.82 -11.53
C PHE A 9 -10.45 -7.13 -11.04
N GLY A 10 -11.22 -7.96 -10.39
CA GLY A 10 -10.78 -9.27 -9.91
C GLY A 10 -10.23 -9.30 -8.50
N ALA A 11 -10.28 -8.21 -7.76
CA ALA A 11 -9.85 -8.20 -6.38
C ALA A 11 -10.79 -9.01 -5.50
N LYS A 12 -10.24 -9.78 -4.57
CA LYS A 12 -10.98 -10.63 -3.64
C LYS A 12 -10.72 -10.22 -2.20
N ALA A 13 -11.78 -10.01 -1.47
CA ALA A 13 -11.75 -9.54 -0.07
C ALA A 13 -11.76 -10.72 0.91
N ASP A 14 -10.98 -11.75 0.64
CA ASP A 14 -10.94 -12.99 1.42
C ASP A 14 -9.78 -13.09 2.42
N GLY A 15 -8.90 -12.10 2.43
CA GLY A 15 -7.72 -12.07 3.31
C GLY A 15 -6.61 -13.06 2.91
N ILE A 16 -6.78 -13.77 1.82
CA ILE A 16 -5.89 -14.88 1.39
C ILE A 16 -5.32 -14.61 0.01
N THR A 17 -6.17 -14.21 -0.95
CA THR A 17 -5.75 -13.94 -2.33
C THR A 17 -4.94 -12.67 -2.40
N LEU A 18 -3.77 -12.74 -3.00
CA LEU A 18 -2.94 -11.55 -3.22
C LEU A 18 -3.53 -10.71 -4.35
N ASN A 19 -3.87 -9.47 -4.05
CA ASN A 19 -4.59 -8.58 -4.96
C ASN A 19 -3.71 -7.48 -5.56
N THR A 20 -2.41 -7.53 -5.39
CA THR A 20 -1.52 -6.46 -5.85
C THR A 20 -1.75 -6.10 -7.31
N GLY A 21 -1.75 -7.12 -8.17
CA GLY A 21 -1.98 -6.93 -9.61
C GLY A 21 -3.37 -6.41 -9.93
N ALA A 22 -4.41 -6.96 -9.29
CA ALA A 22 -5.79 -6.56 -9.52
C ALA A 22 -6.02 -5.10 -9.11
N ILE A 23 -5.53 -4.72 -7.94
CA ILE A 23 -5.66 -3.34 -7.44
C ILE A 23 -4.88 -2.38 -8.35
N GLN A 24 -3.68 -2.76 -8.76
CA GLN A 24 -2.89 -1.90 -9.63
C GLN A 24 -3.56 -1.70 -10.99
N ARG A 25 -4.10 -2.76 -11.59
CA ARG A 25 -4.87 -2.64 -12.84
C ARG A 25 -6.08 -1.73 -12.68
N ALA A 26 -6.75 -1.81 -11.53
CA ALA A 26 -7.89 -0.95 -11.24
C ALA A 26 -7.48 0.52 -11.13
N ILE A 27 -6.40 0.81 -10.40
CA ILE A 27 -5.87 2.18 -10.29
C ILE A 27 -5.51 2.71 -11.67
N ASP A 28 -4.80 1.92 -12.46
CA ASP A 28 -4.37 2.31 -13.82
C ASP A 28 -5.58 2.60 -14.71
N ALA A 29 -6.59 1.74 -14.67
CA ALA A 29 -7.81 1.92 -15.46
C ALA A 29 -8.58 3.19 -15.07
N VAL A 30 -8.74 3.44 -13.78
CA VAL A 30 -9.41 4.65 -13.30
C VAL A 30 -8.65 5.90 -13.72
N ASN A 31 -7.33 5.89 -13.60
CA ASN A 31 -6.47 6.98 -14.05
C ASN A 31 -6.65 7.23 -15.56
N GLU A 32 -6.62 6.19 -16.37
CA GLU A 32 -6.76 6.28 -17.84
C GLU A 32 -8.15 6.79 -18.25
N ARG A 33 -9.17 6.53 -17.44
CA ARG A 33 -10.54 6.98 -17.70
C ARG A 33 -10.81 8.40 -17.22
N GLY A 34 -9.78 9.13 -16.81
CA GLY A 34 -9.91 10.50 -16.35
C GLY A 34 -10.05 10.68 -14.85
N GLY A 35 -9.94 9.61 -14.09
CA GLY A 35 -9.99 9.67 -12.63
C GLY A 35 -11.32 9.23 -12.04
N GLY A 36 -11.36 9.15 -10.72
CA GLY A 36 -12.53 8.74 -9.96
C GLY A 36 -12.15 8.08 -8.66
N ARG A 37 -13.13 7.46 -8.02
CA ARG A 37 -12.92 6.71 -6.78
C ARG A 37 -12.90 5.22 -7.09
N LEU A 38 -11.87 4.55 -6.60
CA LEU A 38 -11.80 3.10 -6.57
C LEU A 38 -12.30 2.64 -5.21
N VAL A 39 -13.46 1.99 -5.19
CA VAL A 39 -14.18 1.64 -3.97
C VAL A 39 -13.86 0.22 -3.52
N PHE A 40 -13.48 0.09 -2.26
CA PHE A 40 -13.23 -1.18 -1.60
C PHE A 40 -14.39 -1.46 -0.64
N GLY A 41 -15.22 -2.44 -0.95
CA GLY A 41 -16.29 -2.88 -0.05
C GLY A 41 -15.74 -3.65 1.15
N PRO A 42 -16.60 -4.01 2.12
CA PRO A 42 -16.16 -4.73 3.33
C PRO A 42 -15.40 -6.03 3.01
N GLY A 43 -14.41 -6.33 3.82
CA GLY A 43 -13.56 -7.52 3.70
C GLY A 43 -12.09 -7.17 3.73
N LYS A 44 -11.24 -8.18 3.62
CA LYS A 44 -9.79 -8.02 3.75
C LYS A 44 -9.12 -8.25 2.39
N TYR A 45 -8.50 -7.21 1.87
CA TYR A 45 -7.79 -7.23 0.59
C TYR A 45 -6.30 -7.35 0.84
N LEU A 46 -5.79 -8.57 0.76
CA LEU A 46 -4.34 -8.81 0.91
C LEU A 46 -3.60 -8.23 -0.28
N THR A 47 -2.57 -7.45 -0.03
CA THR A 47 -1.80 -6.80 -1.09
C THR A 47 -0.34 -6.57 -0.69
N GLY A 48 0.52 -6.49 -1.69
CA GLY A 48 1.86 -5.91 -1.56
C GLY A 48 1.82 -4.43 -1.91
N SER A 49 2.88 -3.95 -2.55
CA SER A 49 2.99 -2.54 -2.93
C SER A 49 2.11 -2.18 -4.12
N ILE A 50 1.35 -1.10 -3.99
CA ILE A 50 0.56 -0.51 -5.06
C ILE A 50 0.96 0.95 -5.24
N TYR A 51 0.80 1.45 -6.47
CA TYR A 51 1.15 2.82 -6.85
C TYR A 51 -0.11 3.58 -7.20
N LEU A 52 -0.43 4.59 -6.39
CA LEU A 52 -1.55 5.47 -6.63
C LEU A 52 -1.18 6.47 -7.73
N LYS A 53 -2.13 6.77 -8.59
CA LYS A 53 -1.93 7.67 -9.74
C LYS A 53 -2.85 8.88 -9.66
N SER A 54 -2.45 9.93 -10.35
CA SER A 54 -3.19 11.19 -10.38
C SER A 54 -4.67 10.99 -10.68
N ASN A 55 -5.49 11.78 -10.02
CA ASN A 55 -6.95 11.82 -10.15
C ASN A 55 -7.65 10.54 -9.65
N VAL A 56 -6.97 9.69 -8.89
CA VAL A 56 -7.55 8.47 -8.32
C VAL A 56 -7.62 8.58 -6.81
N THR A 57 -8.78 8.29 -6.26
CA THR A 57 -9.00 8.17 -4.83
C THR A 57 -9.30 6.72 -4.48
N LEU A 58 -8.56 6.16 -3.53
CA LEU A 58 -8.92 4.88 -2.93
C LEU A 58 -9.95 5.15 -1.83
N HIS A 59 -11.15 4.62 -1.99
CA HIS A 59 -12.22 4.78 -1.01
C HIS A 59 -12.48 3.46 -0.31
N LEU A 60 -12.06 3.40 0.96
CA LEU A 60 -12.21 2.21 1.78
C LEU A 60 -13.48 2.35 2.61
N GLU A 61 -14.50 1.56 2.28
CA GLU A 61 -15.75 1.57 3.04
C GLU A 61 -15.54 1.03 4.46
N ARG A 62 -16.46 1.34 5.36
CA ARG A 62 -16.43 0.77 6.72
C ARG A 62 -16.37 -0.75 6.64
N GLY A 63 -15.43 -1.37 7.35
CA GLY A 63 -15.21 -2.81 7.30
C GLY A 63 -14.26 -3.27 6.19
N ALA A 64 -13.89 -2.39 5.27
CA ALA A 64 -12.83 -2.70 4.30
C ALA A 64 -11.45 -2.59 4.97
N VAL A 65 -10.62 -3.59 4.75
CA VAL A 65 -9.24 -3.60 5.24
C VAL A 65 -8.31 -3.83 4.05
N LEU A 66 -7.44 -2.88 3.81
CA LEU A 66 -6.30 -3.08 2.92
C LEU A 66 -5.21 -3.74 3.77
N LEU A 67 -4.99 -5.02 3.55
CA LEU A 67 -4.17 -5.87 4.41
C LEU A 67 -2.81 -6.11 3.78
N GLY A 68 -1.75 -5.66 4.43
CA GLY A 68 -0.39 -5.85 3.95
C GLY A 68 0.03 -7.32 4.01
N SER A 69 0.64 -7.81 2.94
CA SER A 69 1.23 -9.13 2.92
C SER A 69 2.28 -9.27 4.02
N THR A 70 2.38 -10.43 4.62
CA THR A 70 3.46 -10.73 5.57
C THR A 70 4.71 -11.27 4.88
N ASN A 71 4.63 -11.53 3.57
CA ASN A 71 5.78 -11.92 2.77
C ASN A 71 6.52 -10.68 2.27
N PRO A 72 7.74 -10.41 2.76
CA PRO A 72 8.50 -9.22 2.33
C PRO A 72 8.75 -9.14 0.82
N LEU A 73 8.76 -10.27 0.13
CA LEU A 73 8.99 -10.31 -1.31
C LEU A 73 7.79 -9.80 -2.13
N ASP A 74 6.64 -9.62 -1.50
CA ASP A 74 5.46 -9.06 -2.15
C ASP A 74 5.52 -7.53 -2.25
N TYR A 75 6.49 -6.90 -1.61
CA TYR A 75 6.66 -5.46 -1.63
C TYR A 75 7.78 -5.04 -2.58
N VAL A 76 7.62 -3.83 -3.10
CA VAL A 76 8.64 -3.18 -3.94
C VAL A 76 9.46 -2.24 -3.06
N LYS A 77 10.78 -2.33 -3.14
CA LYS A 77 11.65 -1.25 -2.68
C LYS A 77 11.82 -0.31 -3.86
N ASP A 78 11.12 0.82 -3.81
CA ASP A 78 11.09 1.75 -4.92
C ASP A 78 12.49 2.32 -5.16
N PRO A 79 13.03 2.25 -6.37
CA PRO A 79 14.40 2.69 -6.64
C PRO A 79 14.58 4.21 -6.55
N TYR A 80 13.52 5.00 -6.72
CA TYR A 80 13.59 6.45 -6.62
C TYR A 80 13.66 6.90 -5.16
N VAL A 81 12.75 6.39 -4.32
CA VAL A 81 12.69 6.79 -2.91
C VAL A 81 13.51 5.89 -2.00
N ARG A 82 13.85 4.68 -2.45
CA ARG A 82 14.63 3.67 -1.72
C ARG A 82 13.95 3.22 -0.42
N TRP A 83 12.63 3.17 -0.44
CA TRP A 83 11.79 2.71 0.66
C TRP A 83 10.78 1.69 0.17
N MET A 84 10.21 0.94 1.10
CA MET A 84 9.08 0.06 0.88
C MET A 84 7.82 0.67 1.44
N ALA A 85 6.69 0.45 0.78
CA ALA A 85 5.39 0.85 1.28
C ALA A 85 4.28 -0.02 0.69
N MET A 86 3.13 0.00 1.33
CA MET A 86 1.92 -0.58 0.76
C MET A 86 1.35 0.32 -0.34
N VAL A 87 1.25 1.61 -0.07
CA VAL A 87 0.71 2.57 -1.02
C VAL A 87 1.74 3.64 -1.30
N PHE A 88 2.25 3.66 -2.51
CA PHE A 88 3.15 4.69 -3.00
C PHE A 88 2.42 5.72 -3.85
N ALA A 89 2.87 6.97 -3.80
CA ALA A 89 2.59 7.95 -4.84
C ALA A 89 3.77 8.91 -4.93
N MET A 90 4.32 9.05 -6.11
CA MET A 90 5.41 9.99 -6.37
C MET A 90 5.03 10.89 -7.53
N LYS A 91 5.13 12.21 -7.30
CA LYS A 91 4.87 13.24 -8.32
C LYS A 91 3.46 13.12 -8.93
N GLN A 92 2.50 12.77 -8.11
CA GLN A 92 1.10 12.65 -8.50
C GLN A 92 0.29 13.82 -7.96
N GLU A 93 -0.87 14.08 -8.56
CA GLU A 93 -1.76 15.16 -8.12
C GLU A 93 -3.19 14.68 -8.02
N ASN A 94 -3.98 15.33 -7.19
CA ASN A 94 -5.40 15.01 -6.97
C ASN A 94 -5.60 13.55 -6.60
N ILE A 95 -4.91 13.11 -5.58
CA ILE A 95 -5.00 11.74 -5.07
C ILE A 95 -5.60 11.73 -3.68
N GLY A 96 -6.15 10.61 -3.30
CA GLY A 96 -6.72 10.49 -1.96
C GLY A 96 -6.88 9.06 -1.48
N ILE A 97 -6.98 8.94 -0.18
CA ILE A 97 -7.42 7.71 0.50
C ILE A 97 -8.47 8.15 1.51
N THR A 98 -9.69 7.74 1.28
CA THR A 98 -10.85 8.19 2.05
C THR A 98 -11.68 7.03 2.56
N GLY A 99 -12.72 7.35 3.32
CA GLY A 99 -13.63 6.36 3.87
C GLY A 99 -13.28 5.97 5.30
N LYS A 100 -14.03 5.02 5.84
CA LYS A 100 -13.87 4.59 7.24
C LYS A 100 -13.27 3.20 7.37
N GLY A 101 -12.58 2.76 6.33
CA GLY A 101 -11.84 1.50 6.36
C GLY A 101 -10.48 1.62 7.03
N THR A 102 -9.71 0.57 6.90
CA THR A 102 -8.42 0.41 7.59
C THR A 102 -7.34 0.01 6.60
N ILE A 103 -6.14 0.55 6.78
CA ILE A 103 -4.92 0.01 6.18
C ILE A 103 -4.15 -0.66 7.31
N ASP A 104 -4.00 -1.98 7.22
CA ASP A 104 -3.31 -2.79 8.22
C ASP A 104 -2.03 -3.35 7.60
N GLY A 105 -0.90 -2.89 8.10
CA GLY A 105 0.40 -3.29 7.55
C GLY A 105 0.87 -4.67 7.97
N GLN A 106 0.26 -5.30 8.96
CA GLN A 106 0.77 -6.54 9.57
C GLN A 106 2.27 -6.45 9.88
N GLY A 107 2.70 -5.27 10.35
CA GLY A 107 4.09 -4.86 10.36
C GLY A 107 4.98 -5.69 11.25
N PHE A 108 4.49 -6.10 12.41
CA PHE A 108 5.26 -6.93 13.32
C PHE A 108 5.65 -8.26 12.66
N LYS A 109 4.70 -8.92 12.03
CA LYS A 109 4.93 -10.19 11.36
C LYS A 109 5.80 -10.04 10.11
N THR A 110 5.55 -9.00 9.34
CA THR A 110 6.33 -8.69 8.13
C THR A 110 7.80 -8.41 8.48
N ALA A 111 8.04 -7.60 9.51
CA ALA A 111 9.39 -7.28 9.96
C ALA A 111 10.14 -8.52 10.45
N ASN A 112 9.47 -9.39 11.21
CA ASN A 112 10.05 -10.64 11.67
C ASN A 112 10.41 -11.57 10.50
N ASN A 113 9.54 -11.67 9.51
CA ASN A 113 9.79 -12.46 8.32
C ASN A 113 10.97 -11.90 7.52
N MET A 114 11.12 -10.57 7.46
CA MET A 114 12.25 -9.93 6.79
C MET A 114 13.57 -10.32 7.47
N VAL A 115 13.62 -10.31 8.80
CA VAL A 115 14.82 -10.77 9.53
C VAL A 115 15.18 -12.19 9.14
N GLN A 116 14.21 -13.08 9.13
CA GLN A 116 14.46 -14.48 8.76
C GLN A 116 14.95 -14.62 7.31
N TYR A 117 14.36 -13.84 6.40
CA TYR A 117 14.76 -13.87 4.98
C TYR A 117 16.19 -13.38 4.76
N ILE A 118 16.60 -12.36 5.51
CA ILE A 118 17.97 -11.86 5.49
C ILE A 118 18.93 -12.94 6.03
N GLN A 119 18.60 -13.55 7.16
CA GLN A 119 19.43 -14.59 7.78
C GLN A 119 19.58 -15.83 6.90
N ARG A 120 18.54 -16.15 6.12
CA ARG A 120 18.56 -17.30 5.20
C ARG A 120 19.14 -16.97 3.83
N GLY A 121 19.55 -15.73 3.59
CA GLY A 121 20.07 -15.29 2.31
C GLY A 121 19.01 -15.16 1.20
N ILE A 122 17.73 -15.18 1.54
CA ILE A 122 16.63 -15.00 0.58
C ILE A 122 16.49 -13.53 0.17
N TYR A 123 16.72 -12.64 1.12
CA TYR A 123 16.72 -11.19 0.88
C TYR A 123 18.11 -10.66 1.21
N GLU A 124 18.72 -9.95 0.25
CA GLU A 124 20.05 -9.39 0.45
C GLU A 124 19.98 -8.07 1.22
N ASP A 125 20.65 -8.05 2.36
CA ASP A 125 20.96 -6.82 3.08
C ASP A 125 22.46 -6.70 3.17
N PRO A 126 23.08 -5.76 2.45
CA PRO A 126 24.53 -5.59 2.48
C PRO A 126 25.10 -5.35 3.87
N LEU A 127 24.31 -4.78 4.77
CA LEU A 127 24.73 -4.49 6.13
C LEU A 127 24.53 -5.67 7.08
N LYS A 128 23.77 -6.69 6.67
CA LYS A 128 23.47 -7.91 7.46
C LYS A 128 23.10 -7.59 8.91
N LEU A 129 22.27 -6.59 9.09
CA LEU A 129 21.84 -6.15 10.41
C LEU A 129 20.91 -7.19 11.05
N ASP A 130 21.01 -7.34 12.39
CA ASP A 130 20.08 -8.17 13.16
C ASP A 130 18.64 -7.64 13.12
N ARG A 131 18.49 -6.39 12.76
CA ARG A 131 17.20 -5.74 12.49
C ARG A 131 17.19 -5.24 11.07
N PRO A 132 16.10 -5.40 10.31
CA PRO A 132 16.02 -4.81 8.99
C PRO A 132 16.16 -3.30 9.10
N ASN A 133 16.89 -2.72 8.16
CA ASN A 133 16.91 -1.27 8.02
C ASN A 133 15.47 -0.78 7.81
N GLU A 134 15.16 0.42 8.28
CA GLU A 134 13.82 1.03 8.08
C GLU A 134 13.40 1.03 6.63
N THR A 135 14.34 1.19 5.70
CA THR A 135 14.07 1.18 4.25
C THR A 135 13.62 -0.19 3.73
N ASN A 136 13.85 -1.25 4.49
CA ASN A 136 13.46 -2.62 4.16
C ASN A 136 12.22 -3.08 4.95
N ARG A 137 11.52 -2.13 5.57
CA ARG A 137 10.26 -2.39 6.29
C ARG A 137 9.15 -1.55 5.67
N PRO A 138 8.10 -2.16 5.14
CA PRO A 138 7.04 -1.41 4.47
C PRO A 138 6.34 -0.41 5.38
N GLU A 139 6.19 0.81 4.92
CA GLU A 139 5.27 1.79 5.50
C GLU A 139 3.86 1.54 4.95
N ASN A 140 2.84 1.99 5.66
CA ASN A 140 1.48 1.89 5.14
C ASN A 140 1.29 2.80 3.93
N ILE A 141 1.78 4.02 4.02
CA ILE A 141 1.64 5.04 2.97
C ILE A 141 2.96 5.78 2.82
N TYR A 142 3.40 5.94 1.58
CA TYR A 142 4.56 6.76 1.24
C TYR A 142 4.23 7.63 0.03
N PHE A 143 3.97 8.90 0.28
CA PHE A 143 3.72 9.89 -0.77
C PHE A 143 4.86 10.89 -0.81
N ARG A 144 5.31 11.20 -2.02
CA ARG A 144 6.41 12.16 -2.20
C ARG A 144 6.15 13.06 -3.40
N GLU A 145 6.35 14.37 -3.19
CA GLU A 145 6.19 15.37 -4.23
C GLU A 145 4.80 15.35 -4.87
N CYS A 146 3.79 15.07 -4.05
CA CYS A 146 2.40 15.03 -4.48
C CYS A 146 1.69 16.33 -4.11
N THR A 147 0.71 16.71 -4.93
CA THR A 147 -0.10 17.91 -4.70
C THR A 147 -1.58 17.53 -4.61
N ASN A 148 -2.33 18.30 -3.83
CA ASN A 148 -3.76 18.08 -3.59
C ASN A 148 -4.04 16.65 -3.13
N VAL A 149 -3.53 16.32 -1.94
CA VAL A 149 -3.66 15.01 -1.32
C VAL A 149 -4.72 15.08 -0.25
N THR A 150 -5.66 14.13 -0.27
CA THR A 150 -6.72 14.01 0.73
C THR A 150 -6.61 12.64 1.41
N ILE A 151 -6.41 12.65 2.72
CA ILE A 151 -6.46 11.42 3.52
C ILE A 151 -7.41 11.68 4.68
N THR A 152 -8.56 11.02 4.67
CA THR A 152 -9.61 11.30 5.65
C THR A 152 -10.25 10.03 6.19
N SER A 153 -10.46 10.02 7.50
CA SER A 153 -11.30 9.06 8.23
C SER A 153 -10.81 7.60 8.23
N ILE A 154 -9.75 7.28 7.51
CA ILE A 154 -9.19 5.92 7.53
C ILE A 154 -8.41 5.67 8.81
N THR A 155 -8.31 4.40 9.18
CA THR A 155 -7.47 3.94 10.28
C THR A 155 -6.18 3.32 9.73
N LEU A 156 -5.04 3.74 10.25
CA LEU A 156 -3.75 3.12 9.96
C LEU A 156 -3.38 2.21 11.12
N ARG A 157 -3.06 0.95 10.82
CA ARG A 157 -2.78 -0.06 11.84
C ARG A 157 -1.49 -0.79 11.52
N ASP A 158 -0.71 -1.07 12.55
CA ASP A 158 0.45 -1.96 12.54
C ASP A 158 1.37 -1.77 11.33
N PRO A 159 1.95 -0.59 11.14
CA PRO A 159 2.95 -0.40 10.09
C PRO A 159 4.22 -1.18 10.44
N ALA A 160 4.93 -1.68 9.42
CA ALA A 160 6.20 -2.34 9.64
C ALA A 160 7.32 -1.35 9.93
N SER A 161 7.15 -0.09 9.58
CA SER A 161 8.07 1.00 9.87
C SER A 161 7.42 1.97 10.87
N TRP A 162 8.21 2.46 11.83
CA TRP A 162 7.74 3.30 12.93
C TRP A 162 7.38 4.72 12.53
N LYS A 163 7.82 5.16 11.37
CA LYS A 163 7.54 6.52 10.93
C LYS A 163 6.61 6.48 9.75
N ASP A 164 5.35 6.75 9.99
CA ASP A 164 4.44 7.13 8.91
C ASP A 164 4.97 8.43 8.31
N ARG A 165 5.80 8.29 7.31
CA ARG A 165 6.27 9.46 6.61
C ARG A 165 5.17 10.00 5.73
N LYS A 166 4.60 11.08 6.19
CA LYS A 166 3.85 11.96 5.32
C LYS A 166 4.86 12.85 4.62
N SER A 167 5.34 12.44 3.52
CA SER A 167 6.03 13.37 2.65
C SER A 167 5.02 13.88 1.65
N VAL A 168 4.36 14.93 2.03
CA VAL A 168 3.45 15.61 1.14
C VAL A 168 4.13 16.86 0.67
N VAL A 169 4.11 17.05 -0.61
CA VAL A 169 4.17 18.38 -1.23
C VAL A 169 4.11 18.32 -2.71
#